data_da965ce931a0149e2cabef9498914281
#
_entry.id   da965ce931a0149e2cabef9498914281
#
_cell.length_a   1.000
_cell.length_b   1.000
_cell.length_c   1.000
_cell.angle_alpha   90.00
_cell.angle_beta   90.00
_cell.angle_gamma   90.00
#
_symmetry.space_group_name_H-M   'P 1'
#
loop_
_entity.id
_entity.type
_entity.pdbx_description
1 polymer ?
#
loop_
_entity_poly.entity_id
_entity_poly.type
_entity_poly.pdbx_seq_one_letter_code
_entity_poly.pdbx_strand_id
1 'polypeptide(L)'
;ARSIESCMKLKVPTLAIIIGEGGSGGAIALASSSKVIMLENAIYSVISPEGCATILWRDPKKMLDAAKAMKLSAKDLIELEIIDEIINEPLGGAHRDKNLVLENVKMSISKNLEEFKTMTPEEIYNNRKNKFLRIGRNKGFINNLDELSSLKYKKNNFDQIRKLKKIII
;
A
#
# COMPACT_ATOMS: atom_id res chain seq x y z
N ALA A 1 15.72 -0.90 -1.40
CA ALA A 1 15.54 -1.46 -2.75
C ALA A 1 15.70 -2.98 -2.77
N ARG A 2 16.84 -3.55 -2.30
CA ARG A 2 17.10 -5.00 -2.34
C ARG A 2 16.04 -5.85 -1.62
N SER A 3 15.55 -5.41 -0.45
CA SER A 3 14.51 -6.13 0.29
C SER A 3 13.20 -6.21 -0.49
N ILE A 4 12.77 -5.11 -1.12
CA ILE A 4 11.58 -5.08 -1.99
C ILE A 4 11.77 -6.05 -3.16
N GLU A 5 12.92 -5.99 -3.83
CA GLU A 5 13.24 -6.89 -4.93
C GLU A 5 13.20 -8.37 -4.51
N SER A 6 13.77 -8.70 -3.35
CA SER A 6 13.76 -10.05 -2.81
C SER A 6 12.34 -10.53 -2.49
N CYS A 7 11.51 -9.70 -1.85
CA CYS A 7 10.11 -10.04 -1.56
C CYS A 7 9.30 -10.25 -2.85
N MET A 8 9.52 -9.40 -3.85
CA MET A 8 8.83 -9.52 -5.13
C MET A 8 9.19 -10.79 -5.92
N LYS A 9 10.43 -11.30 -5.77
CA LYS A 9 10.91 -12.52 -6.46
C LYS A 9 10.44 -13.83 -5.83
N LEU A 10 9.84 -13.81 -4.66
CA LEU A 10 9.36 -15.02 -3.99
C LEU A 10 8.29 -15.72 -4.82
N LYS A 11 8.43 -17.03 -4.98
CA LYS A 11 7.47 -17.90 -5.68
C LYS A 11 6.56 -18.69 -4.72
N VAL A 12 6.44 -18.18 -3.50
CA VAL A 12 5.55 -18.71 -2.45
C VAL A 12 4.55 -17.63 -2.05
N PRO A 13 3.39 -18.01 -1.50
CA PRO A 13 2.45 -17.06 -0.95
C PRO A 13 3.08 -16.25 0.18
N THR A 14 2.84 -14.96 0.20
CA THR A 14 3.25 -14.07 1.29
C THR A 14 2.07 -13.20 1.70
N LEU A 15 1.83 -13.10 3.00
CA LEU A 15 0.81 -12.26 3.59
C LEU A 15 1.49 -11.21 4.47
N ALA A 16 1.19 -9.95 4.23
CA ALA A 16 1.59 -8.86 5.12
C ALA A 16 0.36 -8.36 5.86
N ILE A 17 0.45 -8.29 7.19
CA ILE A 17 -0.64 -7.82 8.04
C ILE A 17 -0.17 -6.59 8.80
N ILE A 18 -0.83 -5.47 8.58
CA ILE A 18 -0.55 -4.20 9.24
C ILE A 18 -1.48 -4.09 10.45
N ILE A 19 -0.91 -4.22 11.64
CA ILE A 19 -1.68 -4.27 12.90
C ILE A 19 -1.69 -2.95 13.69
N GLY A 20 -0.91 -1.96 13.23
CA GLY A 20 -0.79 -0.66 13.86
C GLY A 20 -0.24 0.35 12.85
N GLU A 21 1.01 0.76 12.98
CA GLU A 21 1.65 1.71 12.09
C GLU A 21 2.61 1.01 11.13
N GLY A 22 2.22 0.89 9.87
CA GLY A 22 3.09 0.48 8.78
C GLY A 22 3.70 1.71 8.10
N GLY A 23 4.99 1.97 8.33
CA GLY A 23 5.61 3.19 7.81
C GLY A 23 6.90 2.98 7.02
N SER A 24 7.16 3.92 6.10
CA SER A 24 8.41 4.06 5.37
C SER A 24 8.81 2.84 4.52
N GLY A 25 10.08 2.78 4.12
CA GLY A 25 10.61 1.75 3.24
C GLY A 25 10.57 0.33 3.80
N GLY A 26 10.60 0.18 5.13
CA GLY A 26 10.45 -1.11 5.78
C GLY A 26 9.07 -1.71 5.58
N ALA A 27 8.03 -0.91 5.81
CA ALA A 27 6.66 -1.33 5.58
C ALA A 27 6.38 -1.64 4.11
N ILE A 28 6.91 -0.83 3.18
CA ILE A 28 6.80 -1.08 1.73
C ILE A 28 7.44 -2.42 1.36
N ALA A 29 8.61 -2.72 1.92
CA ALA A 29 9.32 -3.97 1.63
C ALA A 29 8.53 -5.18 2.09
N LEU A 30 7.97 -5.16 3.31
CA LEU A 30 7.13 -6.23 3.84
C LEU A 30 5.79 -6.34 3.11
N ALA A 31 5.17 -5.20 2.78
CA ALA A 31 3.92 -5.15 2.01
C ALA A 31 4.08 -5.46 0.52
N SER A 32 5.32 -5.66 0.02
CA SER A 32 5.57 -6.23 -1.32
C SER A 32 5.22 -7.73 -1.34
N SER A 33 4.00 -8.07 -0.92
CA SER A 33 3.50 -9.41 -0.65
C SER A 33 2.32 -9.77 -1.55
N SER A 34 1.94 -11.07 -1.57
CA SER A 34 0.81 -11.56 -2.36
C SER A 34 -0.51 -10.95 -1.90
N LYS A 35 -0.68 -10.81 -0.57
CA LYS A 35 -1.81 -10.12 0.05
C LYS A 35 -1.30 -9.11 1.08
N VAL A 36 -1.93 -7.95 1.13
CA VAL A 36 -1.71 -6.91 2.14
C VAL A 36 -3.02 -6.71 2.89
N ILE A 37 -3.02 -7.00 4.16
CA ILE A 37 -4.19 -7.00 5.04
C ILE A 37 -3.96 -5.93 6.12
N MET A 38 -4.98 -5.21 6.52
CA MET A 38 -4.88 -4.22 7.57
C MET A 38 -5.94 -4.42 8.64
N LEU A 39 -5.60 -4.16 9.90
CA LEU A 39 -6.62 -3.90 10.92
C LEU A 39 -7.32 -2.57 10.63
N GLU A 40 -8.57 -2.47 11.03
CA GLU A 40 -9.46 -1.33 10.70
C GLU A 40 -8.90 0.03 11.13
N ASN A 41 -8.24 0.09 12.31
CA ASN A 41 -7.68 1.32 12.85
C ASN A 41 -6.16 1.47 12.61
N ALA A 42 -5.56 0.55 11.85
CA ALA A 42 -4.16 0.66 11.46
C ALA A 42 -3.97 1.77 10.42
N ILE A 43 -2.73 2.25 10.30
CA ILE A 43 -2.32 3.20 9.26
C ILE A 43 -1.16 2.63 8.45
N TYR A 44 -1.12 2.97 7.16
CA TYR A 44 -0.03 2.57 6.28
C TYR A 44 0.39 3.73 5.38
N SER A 45 1.68 4.10 5.43
CA SER A 45 2.22 5.22 4.67
C SER A 45 3.69 5.07 4.34
N VAL A 46 4.14 5.81 3.33
CA VAL A 46 5.55 5.87 2.93
C VAL A 46 6.36 6.84 3.77
N ILE A 47 5.70 7.80 4.44
CA ILE A 47 6.31 8.87 5.23
C ILE A 47 5.31 9.33 6.29
N SER A 48 5.80 9.93 7.39
CA SER A 48 4.92 10.53 8.39
C SER A 48 4.23 11.81 7.85
N PRO A 49 3.04 12.17 8.36
CA PRO A 49 2.37 13.41 7.98
C PRO A 49 3.23 14.67 8.19
N GLU A 50 4.03 14.71 9.25
CA GLU A 50 4.96 15.80 9.53
C GLU A 50 6.05 15.89 8.46
N GLY A 51 6.62 14.73 8.08
CA GLY A 51 7.60 14.66 7.01
C GLY A 51 7.02 15.09 5.67
N CYS A 52 5.82 14.65 5.37
CA CYS A 52 5.07 15.05 4.17
C CYS A 52 4.83 16.55 4.16
N ALA A 53 4.32 17.14 5.27
CA ALA A 53 4.08 18.55 5.41
C ALA A 53 5.37 19.39 5.21
N THR A 54 6.46 18.93 5.79
CA THR A 54 7.76 19.59 5.66
C THR A 54 8.24 19.59 4.21
N ILE A 55 8.09 18.48 3.48
CA ILE A 55 8.53 18.38 2.08
C ILE A 55 7.64 19.22 1.16
N LEU A 56 6.31 19.15 1.32
CA LEU A 56 5.37 19.80 0.40
C LEU A 56 5.22 21.30 0.67
N TRP A 57 5.10 21.67 1.93
CA TRP A 57 4.80 23.07 2.32
C TRP A 57 5.93 23.77 3.08
N ARG A 58 7.00 23.06 3.42
CA ARG A 58 8.09 23.57 4.29
C ARG A 58 7.59 24.06 5.66
N ASP A 59 6.46 23.50 6.11
CA ASP A 59 5.81 23.86 7.37
C ASP A 59 5.27 22.59 8.06
N PRO A 60 5.91 22.10 9.12
CA PRO A 60 5.45 20.91 9.85
C PRO A 60 4.10 21.11 10.56
N LYS A 61 3.66 22.37 10.79
CA LYS A 61 2.34 22.66 11.39
C LYS A 61 1.17 22.22 10.49
N LYS A 62 1.41 22.02 9.19
CA LYS A 62 0.42 21.52 8.23
C LYS A 62 0.29 19.98 8.25
N MET A 63 0.73 19.31 9.30
CA MET A 63 0.67 17.84 9.40
C MET A 63 -0.76 17.29 9.28
N LEU A 64 -1.78 17.98 9.78
CA LEU A 64 -3.18 17.56 9.66
C LEU A 64 -3.68 17.61 8.23
N ASP A 65 -3.29 18.62 7.47
CA ASP A 65 -3.62 18.72 6.05
C ASP A 65 -2.90 17.63 5.25
N ALA A 66 -1.63 17.36 5.60
CA ALA A 66 -0.88 16.26 5.03
C ALA A 66 -1.54 14.90 5.32
N ALA A 67 -1.91 14.62 6.56
CA ALA A 67 -2.55 13.37 6.95
C ALA A 67 -3.85 13.12 6.17
N LYS A 68 -4.69 14.15 6.02
CA LYS A 68 -5.92 14.07 5.20
C LYS A 68 -5.63 13.79 3.72
N ALA A 69 -4.63 14.47 3.17
CA ALA A 69 -4.27 14.32 1.75
C ALA A 69 -3.62 12.97 1.45
N MET A 70 -2.89 12.39 2.40
CA MET A 70 -2.16 11.12 2.24
C MET A 70 -3.05 9.88 2.24
N LYS A 71 -4.29 9.97 2.74
CA LYS A 71 -5.23 8.83 2.77
C LYS A 71 -4.62 7.57 3.38
N LEU A 72 -4.29 7.65 4.67
CA LEU A 72 -3.52 6.63 5.40
C LEU A 72 -4.38 5.51 5.99
N SER A 73 -5.71 5.70 6.05
CA SER A 73 -6.62 4.78 6.72
C SER A 73 -6.88 3.52 5.91
N ALA A 74 -7.25 2.42 6.58
CA ALA A 74 -7.60 1.18 5.91
C ALA A 74 -8.72 1.37 4.88
N LYS A 75 -9.73 2.21 5.18
CA LYS A 75 -10.84 2.54 4.26
C LYS A 75 -10.34 3.23 2.99
N ASP A 76 -9.48 4.24 3.13
CA ASP A 76 -8.91 4.91 1.97
C ASP A 76 -8.07 3.96 1.12
N LEU A 77 -7.27 3.11 1.76
CA LEU A 77 -6.31 2.24 1.07
C LEU A 77 -6.96 1.05 0.37
N ILE A 78 -8.10 0.56 0.86
CA ILE A 78 -8.88 -0.47 0.14
C ILE A 78 -9.55 0.12 -1.10
N GLU A 79 -10.07 1.36 -1.02
CA GLU A 79 -10.64 2.08 -2.17
C GLU A 79 -9.58 2.41 -3.24
N LEU A 80 -8.33 2.61 -2.81
CA LEU A 80 -7.19 2.82 -3.70
C LEU A 80 -6.59 1.52 -4.25
N GLU A 81 -7.12 0.36 -3.86
CA GLU A 81 -6.62 -0.97 -4.22
C GLU A 81 -5.15 -1.22 -3.78
N ILE A 82 -4.70 -0.54 -2.72
CA ILE A 82 -3.35 -0.69 -2.16
C ILE A 82 -3.30 -1.87 -1.20
N ILE A 83 -4.39 -2.10 -0.45
CA ILE A 83 -4.58 -3.26 0.42
C ILE A 83 -5.69 -4.17 -0.12
N ASP A 84 -5.67 -5.44 0.29
CA ASP A 84 -6.58 -6.46 -0.23
C ASP A 84 -7.74 -6.77 0.73
N GLU A 85 -7.56 -6.55 2.03
CA GLU A 85 -8.57 -6.89 3.05
C GLU A 85 -8.43 -6.01 4.28
N ILE A 86 -9.57 -5.70 4.91
CA ILE A 86 -9.64 -5.03 6.22
C ILE A 86 -10.16 -6.05 7.24
N ILE A 87 -9.46 -6.19 8.35
CA ILE A 87 -9.93 -6.95 9.51
C ILE A 87 -10.57 -5.98 10.50
N ASN A 88 -11.85 -6.19 10.76
CA ASN A 88 -12.60 -5.36 11.72
C ASN A 88 -12.08 -5.55 13.14
N GLU A 89 -12.07 -4.46 13.88
CA GLU A 89 -11.71 -4.42 15.27
C GLU A 89 -12.94 -4.22 16.17
N PRO A 90 -12.90 -4.66 17.44
CA PRO A 90 -13.93 -4.34 18.39
C PRO A 90 -14.02 -2.83 18.62
N LEU A 91 -15.19 -2.36 19.05
CA LEU A 91 -15.40 -0.96 19.36
C LEU A 91 -14.38 -0.47 20.40
N GLY A 92 -13.63 0.56 20.03
CA GLY A 92 -12.55 1.13 20.85
C GLY A 92 -11.16 0.54 20.56
N GLY A 93 -11.02 -0.38 19.57
CA GLY A 93 -9.75 -0.87 19.07
C GLY A 93 -9.34 -2.27 19.55
N ALA A 94 -8.29 -2.82 18.94
CA ALA A 94 -7.83 -4.19 19.12
C ALA A 94 -7.55 -4.59 20.59
N HIS A 95 -7.12 -3.64 21.43
CA HIS A 95 -6.80 -3.89 22.82
C HIS A 95 -8.02 -4.20 23.71
N ARG A 96 -9.24 -3.90 23.24
CA ARG A 96 -10.48 -4.13 23.97
C ARG A 96 -10.87 -5.60 24.03
N ASP A 97 -10.66 -6.31 22.93
CA ASP A 97 -10.87 -7.76 22.87
C ASP A 97 -9.79 -8.41 22.00
N LYS A 98 -8.70 -8.77 22.64
CA LYS A 98 -7.54 -9.38 21.95
C LYS A 98 -7.88 -10.73 21.36
N ASN A 99 -8.73 -11.52 22.03
CA ASN A 99 -9.08 -12.86 21.57
C ASN A 99 -9.90 -12.80 20.28
N LEU A 100 -10.88 -11.91 20.22
CA LEU A 100 -11.66 -11.68 19.01
C LEU A 100 -10.76 -11.25 17.84
N VAL A 101 -9.84 -10.31 18.07
CA VAL A 101 -8.91 -9.84 17.01
C VAL A 101 -8.00 -10.96 16.54
N LEU A 102 -7.45 -11.77 17.45
CA LEU A 102 -6.60 -12.92 17.08
C LEU A 102 -7.37 -13.96 16.26
N GLU A 103 -8.63 -14.26 16.61
CA GLU A 103 -9.46 -15.17 15.82
C GLU A 103 -9.79 -14.59 14.43
N ASN A 104 -10.10 -13.31 14.34
CA ASN A 104 -10.34 -12.63 13.05
C ASN A 104 -9.09 -12.67 12.16
N VAL A 105 -7.91 -12.39 12.73
CA VAL A 105 -6.63 -12.48 12.01
C VAL A 105 -6.37 -13.91 11.54
N LYS A 106 -6.58 -14.91 12.40
CA LYS A 106 -6.41 -16.32 12.07
C LYS A 106 -7.33 -16.75 10.92
N MET A 107 -8.61 -16.35 10.99
CA MET A 107 -9.57 -16.64 9.91
C MET A 107 -9.14 -16.00 8.59
N SER A 108 -8.70 -14.74 8.62
CA SER A 108 -8.21 -14.03 7.44
C SER A 108 -6.97 -14.71 6.84
N ILE A 109 -5.99 -15.10 7.67
CA ILE A 109 -4.80 -15.83 7.21
C ILE A 109 -5.21 -17.14 6.54
N SER A 110 -6.06 -17.95 7.20
CA SER A 110 -6.50 -19.26 6.70
C SER A 110 -7.22 -19.11 5.35
N LYS A 111 -8.18 -18.18 5.27
CA LYS A 111 -8.93 -17.90 4.04
C LYS A 111 -7.99 -17.48 2.89
N ASN A 112 -7.07 -16.56 3.13
CA ASN A 112 -6.16 -16.08 2.10
C ASN A 112 -5.15 -17.16 1.67
N LEU A 113 -4.69 -18.02 2.58
CA LEU A 113 -3.80 -19.13 2.21
C LEU A 113 -4.51 -20.20 1.38
N GLU A 114 -5.80 -20.46 1.63
CA GLU A 114 -6.59 -21.39 0.81
C GLU A 114 -6.62 -20.97 -0.67
N GLU A 115 -6.71 -19.66 -0.95
CA GLU A 115 -6.71 -19.14 -2.33
C GLU A 115 -5.44 -19.54 -3.12
N PHE A 116 -4.32 -19.75 -2.43
CA PHE A 116 -3.04 -20.06 -3.07
C PHE A 116 -2.77 -21.58 -3.20
N LYS A 117 -3.57 -22.44 -2.58
CA LYS A 117 -3.32 -23.91 -2.58
C LYS A 117 -3.31 -24.53 -3.98
N THR A 118 -4.11 -23.99 -4.88
CA THR A 118 -4.24 -24.49 -6.26
C THR A 118 -3.31 -23.81 -7.25
N MET A 119 -2.55 -22.80 -6.81
CA MET A 119 -1.69 -22.01 -7.68
C MET A 119 -0.28 -22.58 -7.75
N THR A 120 0.27 -22.59 -8.94
CA THR A 120 1.69 -22.87 -9.16
C THR A 120 2.58 -21.73 -8.66
N PRO A 121 3.87 -22.01 -8.38
CA PRO A 121 4.83 -20.97 -8.00
C PRO A 121 4.92 -19.80 -8.99
N GLU A 122 4.81 -20.07 -10.28
CA GLU A 122 4.84 -19.04 -11.33
C GLU A 122 3.57 -18.19 -11.33
N GLU A 123 2.41 -18.79 -11.10
CA GLU A 123 1.15 -18.04 -10.96
C GLU A 123 1.17 -17.13 -9.74
N ILE A 124 1.67 -17.60 -8.60
CA ILE A 124 1.83 -16.77 -7.38
C ILE A 124 2.72 -15.58 -7.64
N TYR A 125 3.87 -15.79 -8.30
CA TYR A 125 4.79 -14.72 -8.68
C TYR A 125 4.12 -13.71 -9.62
N ASN A 126 3.48 -14.18 -10.70
CA ASN A 126 2.86 -13.34 -11.72
C ASN A 126 1.67 -12.56 -11.15
N ASN A 127 0.84 -13.18 -10.31
CA ASN A 127 -0.27 -12.51 -9.65
C ASN A 127 0.21 -11.35 -8.77
N ARG A 128 1.27 -11.58 -7.97
CA ARG A 128 1.90 -10.51 -7.16
C ARG A 128 2.43 -9.40 -8.04
N LYS A 129 3.19 -9.71 -9.07
CA LYS A 129 3.74 -8.72 -10.01
C LYS A 129 2.62 -7.90 -10.65
N ASN A 130 1.60 -8.55 -11.19
CA ASN A 130 0.49 -7.88 -11.87
C ASN A 130 -0.33 -7.01 -10.91
N LYS A 131 -0.51 -7.43 -9.66
CA LYS A 131 -1.15 -6.63 -8.62
C LYS A 131 -0.47 -5.26 -8.48
N PHE A 132 0.83 -5.23 -8.25
CA PHE A 132 1.56 -3.97 -8.07
C PHE A 132 1.63 -3.13 -9.35
N LEU A 133 1.77 -3.76 -10.51
CA LEU A 133 1.74 -3.04 -11.79
C LEU A 133 0.36 -2.44 -12.12
N ARG A 134 -0.71 -2.95 -11.51
CA ARG A 134 -2.08 -2.45 -11.69
C ARG A 134 -2.39 -1.21 -10.84
N ILE A 135 -1.73 -1.05 -9.69
CA ILE A 135 -1.93 0.08 -8.79
C ILE A 135 -1.74 1.39 -9.56
N GLY A 136 -2.72 2.29 -9.48
CA GLY A 136 -2.71 3.59 -10.14
C GLY A 136 -3.18 3.60 -11.61
N ARG A 137 -3.29 2.46 -12.30
CA ARG A 137 -3.78 2.42 -13.69
C ARG A 137 -5.24 2.82 -13.82
N ASN A 138 -6.09 2.26 -12.96
CA ASN A 138 -7.53 2.55 -12.95
C ASN A 138 -7.83 4.03 -12.67
N LYS A 139 -6.85 4.78 -12.21
CA LYS A 139 -6.96 6.22 -11.91
C LYS A 139 -6.26 7.11 -12.96
N GLY A 140 -5.92 6.56 -14.11
CA GLY A 140 -5.44 7.33 -15.26
C GLY A 140 -3.97 7.76 -15.21
N PHE A 141 -3.16 7.19 -14.30
CA PHE A 141 -1.74 7.53 -14.24
C PHE A 141 -0.91 6.89 -15.36
N ILE A 142 -1.35 5.75 -15.90
CA ILE A 142 -0.69 5.05 -17.02
C ILE A 142 -1.76 4.34 -17.85
N ASN A 143 -1.89 4.69 -19.12
CA ASN A 143 -2.88 4.13 -20.02
C ASN A 143 -2.45 2.81 -20.69
N ASN A 144 -1.13 2.50 -20.76
CA ASN A 144 -0.63 1.32 -21.46
C ASN A 144 0.67 0.77 -20.85
N LEU A 145 0.79 -0.58 -20.79
CA LEU A 145 2.00 -1.27 -20.31
C LEU A 145 3.20 -1.03 -21.23
N ASP A 146 2.95 -0.87 -22.53
CA ASP A 146 3.98 -0.65 -23.53
C ASP A 146 4.62 0.75 -23.41
N GLU A 147 3.90 1.71 -22.83
CA GLU A 147 4.44 3.04 -22.55
C GLU A 147 5.46 3.05 -21.39
N LEU A 148 5.39 2.07 -20.47
CA LEU A 148 6.40 1.92 -19.40
C LEU A 148 7.78 1.53 -19.96
N SER A 149 7.83 0.74 -21.02
CA SER A 149 9.08 0.37 -21.69
C SER A 149 9.65 1.53 -22.52
N SER A 150 8.81 2.50 -22.89
CA SER A 150 9.15 3.68 -23.68
C SER A 150 9.40 4.95 -22.87
N LEU A 151 9.38 4.89 -21.53
CA LEU A 151 9.82 5.97 -20.66
C LEU A 151 11.34 6.19 -20.82
N LYS A 152 11.76 6.50 -22.02
CA LYS A 152 12.98 7.24 -22.26
C LYS A 152 12.80 8.58 -21.56
N TYR A 153 13.67 8.85 -20.61
CA TYR A 153 13.80 10.05 -19.83
C TYR A 153 13.58 11.30 -20.73
N LYS A 154 12.34 11.76 -20.86
CA LYS A 154 12.05 13.05 -21.47
C LYS A 154 12.36 14.11 -20.43
N LYS A 155 13.41 14.88 -20.68
CA LYS A 155 13.93 15.99 -19.87
C LYS A 155 12.88 17.09 -19.52
N ASN A 156 11.64 16.95 -20.01
CA ASN A 156 10.60 17.98 -19.95
C ASN A 156 9.51 17.79 -18.88
N ASN A 157 9.65 16.79 -17.98
CA ASN A 157 8.60 16.55 -16.97
C ASN A 157 8.65 17.48 -15.75
N PHE A 158 9.65 18.35 -15.62
CA PHE A 158 9.68 19.36 -14.54
C PHE A 158 8.56 20.40 -14.67
N ASP A 159 8.09 20.69 -15.88
CA ASP A 159 7.02 21.66 -16.11
C ASP A 159 5.62 21.10 -15.83
N GLN A 160 5.40 19.79 -15.94
CA GLN A 160 4.14 19.16 -15.53
C GLN A 160 4.01 19.12 -14.00
N ILE A 161 5.10 18.84 -13.30
CA ILE A 161 5.14 18.89 -11.83
C ILE A 161 4.89 20.32 -11.32
N ARG A 162 5.38 21.36 -12.03
CA ARG A 162 5.05 22.75 -11.74
C ARG A 162 3.58 23.10 -11.99
N LYS A 163 2.93 22.52 -13.01
CA LYS A 163 1.49 22.69 -13.26
C LYS A 163 0.64 22.02 -12.19
N LEU A 164 1.00 20.84 -11.72
CA LEU A 164 0.32 20.16 -10.60
C LEU A 164 0.44 20.97 -9.29
N LYS A 165 1.54 21.68 -9.06
CA LYS A 165 1.68 22.61 -7.92
C LYS A 165 0.70 23.80 -7.97
N LYS A 166 0.20 24.18 -9.15
CA LYS A 166 -0.78 25.28 -9.31
C LYS A 166 -2.24 24.84 -9.13
N ILE A 167 -2.51 23.53 -9.07
CA ILE A 167 -3.86 22.96 -8.91
C ILE A 167 -4.12 22.59 -7.44
N ILE A 168 -3.07 22.53 -6.61
CA ILE A 168 -3.12 22.14 -5.19
C ILE A 168 -2.93 23.37 -4.26
N ILE A 169 -2.81 24.57 -4.80
CA ILE A 169 -2.92 25.86 -4.10
C ILE A 169 -4.26 26.48 -4.49
#